data_4e5a00cd54530e66c90a4174fa9210e2
#
_entry.id   4e5a00cd54530e66c90a4174fa9210e2
#
_cell.length_a   1.000
_cell.length_b   1.000
_cell.length_c   1.000
_cell.angle_alpha   90.00
_cell.angle_beta   90.00
_cell.angle_gamma   90.00
#
_symmetry.space_group_name_H-M   'P 1'
#
loop_
_entity.id
_entity.type
_entity.pdbx_description
1 polymer ?
#
loop_
_entity_poly.entity_id
_entity_poly.type
_entity_poly.pdbx_seq_one_letter_code
_entity_poly.pdbx_strand_id
1 'polypeptide(L)'
;MELAADFKALVCSIEPSDKHVAAAKAAHEKVREQLRTDKESKEAHKDTFLSGSYARSTAINDINDVDVICLLDINYAITPPEVLLGWLEGILARYYSKTRRQGRSVRVDADNNVSIDIVPSAAISVDDGPLRIPDREAREWVPTHPKGQIAAATEKNKTTNGYYVQVVKLMKFWRDQLPTEQCRLKSYILETLVHGSIGYPSSHATAVVNVLEGIERLYGNYRNTNTVPLISDPGYSTVNVAKRLTPSDFSAFMSEVRPAAATARMALSTTDAEASRMLWRQVFGSTFGK
;
A
#
# COMPACT_ATOMS: atom_id res chain seq x y z
N MET A 1 -19.15 -8.64 -20.12
CA MET A 1 -19.92 -9.26 -19.00
C MET A 1 -19.23 -9.01 -17.68
N GLU A 2 -19.98 -9.05 -16.59
CA GLU A 2 -19.45 -8.81 -15.24
C GLU A 2 -18.67 -10.00 -14.67
N LEU A 3 -18.94 -11.23 -15.08
CA LEU A 3 -18.23 -12.45 -14.66
C LEU A 3 -17.98 -12.51 -13.15
N ALA A 4 -19.01 -12.25 -12.36
CA ALA A 4 -18.89 -12.06 -10.91
C ALA A 4 -18.21 -13.24 -10.18
N ALA A 5 -18.48 -14.48 -10.61
CA ALA A 5 -17.84 -15.67 -10.04
C ALA A 5 -16.33 -15.72 -10.32
N ASP A 6 -15.93 -15.38 -11.56
CA ASP A 6 -14.52 -15.38 -11.96
C ASP A 6 -13.72 -14.32 -11.21
N PHE A 7 -14.28 -13.10 -11.06
CA PHE A 7 -13.67 -12.05 -10.22
C PHE A 7 -13.55 -12.44 -8.75
N LYS A 8 -14.60 -13.05 -8.19
CA LYS A 8 -14.56 -13.52 -6.80
C LYS A 8 -13.48 -14.59 -6.61
N ALA A 9 -13.37 -15.54 -7.55
CA ALA A 9 -12.33 -16.55 -7.52
C ALA A 9 -10.92 -15.93 -7.58
N LEU A 10 -10.71 -14.97 -8.48
CA LEU A 10 -9.43 -14.26 -8.57
C LEU A 10 -9.11 -13.52 -7.26
N VAL A 11 -10.05 -12.76 -6.68
CA VAL A 11 -9.85 -12.07 -5.39
C VAL A 11 -9.44 -13.06 -4.32
N CYS A 12 -10.16 -14.18 -4.17
CA CYS A 12 -9.83 -15.22 -3.18
C CYS A 12 -8.44 -15.83 -3.42
N SER A 13 -8.02 -16.00 -4.68
CA SER A 13 -6.74 -16.61 -5.00
C SER A 13 -5.53 -15.72 -4.72
N ILE A 14 -5.74 -14.40 -4.65
CA ILE A 14 -4.68 -13.42 -4.37
C ILE A 14 -4.71 -12.91 -2.92
N GLU A 15 -5.67 -13.32 -2.11
CA GLU A 15 -5.72 -12.98 -0.70
C GLU A 15 -4.69 -13.79 0.11
N PRO A 16 -4.10 -13.18 1.16
CA PRO A 16 -3.24 -13.89 2.06
C PRO A 16 -3.99 -15.08 2.72
N SER A 17 -3.31 -16.22 2.86
CA SER A 17 -3.90 -17.36 3.55
C SER A 17 -4.07 -17.10 5.06
N ASP A 18 -5.04 -17.77 5.70
CA ASP A 18 -5.26 -17.68 7.15
C ASP A 18 -4.00 -17.97 7.96
N LYS A 19 -3.16 -18.90 7.48
CA LYS A 19 -1.86 -19.21 8.08
C LYS A 19 -0.93 -18.02 8.09
N HIS A 20 -0.82 -17.29 6.96
CA HIS A 20 0.02 -16.09 6.87
C HIS A 20 -0.53 -14.95 7.70
N VAL A 21 -1.85 -14.79 7.73
CA VAL A 21 -2.51 -13.79 8.59
C VAL A 21 -2.22 -14.06 10.07
N ALA A 22 -2.35 -15.32 10.51
CA ALA A 22 -2.06 -15.72 11.89
C ALA A 22 -0.56 -15.52 12.24
N ALA A 23 0.36 -15.88 11.34
CA ALA A 23 1.79 -15.68 11.51
C ALA A 23 2.14 -14.17 11.62
N ALA A 24 1.61 -13.35 10.73
CA ALA A 24 1.77 -11.90 10.75
C ALA A 24 1.27 -11.29 12.06
N LYS A 25 0.10 -11.73 12.53
CA LYS A 25 -0.48 -11.29 13.81
C LYS A 25 0.45 -11.61 14.98
N ALA A 26 0.87 -12.86 15.12
CA ALA A 26 1.76 -13.26 16.20
C ALA A 26 3.10 -12.50 16.17
N ALA A 27 3.66 -12.29 14.97
CA ALA A 27 4.92 -11.58 14.80
C ALA A 27 4.83 -10.12 15.23
N HIS A 28 3.84 -9.36 14.75
CA HIS A 28 3.72 -7.95 15.12
C HIS A 28 3.32 -7.74 16.59
N GLU A 29 2.50 -8.61 17.17
CA GLU A 29 2.16 -8.55 18.60
C GLU A 29 3.41 -8.75 19.46
N LYS A 30 4.28 -9.70 19.12
CA LYS A 30 5.56 -9.94 19.80
C LYS A 30 6.47 -8.71 19.74
N VAL A 31 6.67 -8.12 18.56
CA VAL A 31 7.49 -6.91 18.40
C VAL A 31 6.96 -5.73 19.21
N ARG A 32 5.65 -5.50 19.15
CA ARG A 32 5.00 -4.40 19.87
C ARG A 32 5.17 -4.54 21.38
N GLU A 33 5.02 -5.77 21.91
CA GLU A 33 5.24 -6.05 23.33
C GLU A 33 6.69 -5.86 23.74
N GLN A 34 7.65 -6.29 22.90
CA GLN A 34 9.07 -6.05 23.14
C GLN A 34 9.40 -4.58 23.22
N LEU A 35 8.90 -3.76 22.28
CA LEU A 35 9.11 -2.31 22.29
C LEU A 35 8.51 -1.64 23.52
N ARG A 36 7.34 -2.10 23.98
CA ARG A 36 6.65 -1.57 25.15
C ARG A 36 7.37 -1.89 26.46
N THR A 37 8.04 -3.04 26.54
CA THR A 37 8.62 -3.55 27.81
C THR A 37 10.14 -3.45 27.87
N ASP A 38 10.82 -3.22 26.77
CA ASP A 38 12.27 -3.08 26.75
C ASP A 38 12.73 -1.93 27.66
N LYS A 39 13.78 -2.17 28.42
CA LYS A 39 14.28 -1.25 29.46
C LYS A 39 14.70 0.12 28.94
N GLU A 40 15.06 0.22 27.67
CA GLU A 40 15.52 1.47 27.05
C GLU A 40 14.39 2.16 26.25
N SER A 41 13.61 1.39 25.48
CA SER A 41 12.54 1.95 24.69
C SER A 41 11.33 2.40 25.52
N LYS A 42 11.01 1.72 26.61
CA LYS A 42 9.82 2.00 27.45
C LYS A 42 9.71 3.44 27.95
N GLU A 43 10.85 4.12 28.17
CA GLU A 43 10.85 5.49 28.65
C GLU A 43 10.39 6.49 27.59
N ALA A 44 10.73 6.24 26.33
CA ALA A 44 10.30 7.06 25.20
C ALA A 44 9.04 6.53 24.50
N HIS A 45 8.63 5.29 24.76
CA HIS A 45 7.53 4.64 24.10
C HIS A 45 6.17 5.21 24.51
N LYS A 46 5.40 5.74 23.56
CA LYS A 46 4.02 6.20 23.79
C LYS A 46 2.99 5.19 23.32
N ASP A 47 3.13 4.70 22.06
CA ASP A 47 2.17 3.78 21.46
C ASP A 47 2.83 2.99 20.33
N THR A 48 2.26 1.84 20.00
CA THR A 48 2.53 1.11 18.76
C THR A 48 1.24 0.71 18.08
N PHE A 49 1.15 0.94 16.78
CA PHE A 49 -0.02 0.55 16.00
C PHE A 49 0.37 0.12 14.58
N LEU A 50 -0.53 -0.62 13.94
CA LEU A 50 -0.33 -1.13 12.60
C LEU A 50 -0.52 -0.03 11.55
N SER A 51 0.22 -0.14 10.45
CA SER A 51 0.13 0.71 9.28
C SER A 51 0.24 -0.13 8.00
N GLY A 52 0.42 0.52 6.86
CA GLY A 52 0.67 -0.14 5.59
C GLY A 52 -0.51 -0.94 5.05
N SER A 53 -0.22 -1.85 4.14
CA SER A 53 -1.23 -2.64 3.44
C SER A 53 -1.95 -3.63 4.35
N TYR A 54 -1.24 -4.17 5.35
CA TYR A 54 -1.84 -5.08 6.34
C TYR A 54 -2.94 -4.38 7.13
N ALA A 55 -2.68 -3.18 7.67
CA ALA A 55 -3.66 -2.42 8.45
C ALA A 55 -4.87 -1.96 7.61
N ARG A 56 -4.69 -1.72 6.31
CA ARG A 56 -5.77 -1.33 5.39
C ARG A 56 -6.46 -2.52 4.72
N SER A 57 -6.08 -3.77 5.06
CA SER A 57 -6.60 -5.01 4.46
C SER A 57 -6.40 -5.10 2.94
N THR A 58 -5.38 -4.41 2.41
CA THR A 58 -5.08 -4.34 0.97
C THR A 58 -3.85 -5.17 0.56
N ALA A 59 -3.32 -6.00 1.47
CA ALA A 59 -2.24 -6.95 1.16
C ALA A 59 -2.73 -8.04 0.19
N ILE A 60 -1.85 -8.47 -0.71
CA ILE A 60 -2.08 -9.58 -1.65
C ILE A 60 -1.01 -10.65 -1.46
N ASN A 61 -1.32 -11.87 -1.88
CA ASN A 61 -0.45 -13.03 -1.75
C ASN A 61 0.01 -13.23 -0.28
N ASP A 62 1.21 -13.72 -0.08
CA ASP A 62 1.75 -13.87 1.27
C ASP A 62 2.02 -12.49 1.90
N ILE A 63 1.72 -12.36 3.19
CA ILE A 63 2.09 -11.17 3.97
C ILE A 63 3.58 -11.27 4.29
N ASN A 64 4.40 -10.66 3.45
CA ASN A 64 5.86 -10.70 3.61
C ASN A 64 6.35 -9.63 4.59
N ASP A 65 5.62 -8.52 4.72
CA ASP A 65 5.98 -7.41 5.59
C ASP A 65 4.74 -6.79 6.26
N VAL A 66 4.90 -6.49 7.53
CA VAL A 66 3.90 -5.77 8.34
C VAL A 66 4.53 -4.48 8.85
N ASP A 67 3.89 -3.36 8.56
CA ASP A 67 4.32 -2.05 9.02
C ASP A 67 3.79 -1.77 10.43
N VAL A 68 4.68 -1.49 11.37
CA VAL A 68 4.37 -1.08 12.74
C VAL A 68 4.90 0.32 12.97
N ILE A 69 4.01 1.26 13.26
CA ILE A 69 4.41 2.59 13.75
C ILE A 69 4.75 2.47 15.24
N CYS A 70 5.93 2.94 15.61
CA CYS A 70 6.38 3.09 16.99
C CYS A 70 6.40 4.59 17.34
N LEU A 71 5.35 5.05 18.02
CA LEU A 71 5.23 6.44 18.46
C LEU A 71 6.07 6.65 19.71
N LEU A 72 6.96 7.63 19.64
CA LEU A 72 7.94 7.94 20.68
C LEU A 72 7.79 9.38 21.18
N ASP A 73 8.08 9.57 22.44
CA ASP A 73 8.21 10.89 23.07
C ASP A 73 9.61 11.47 22.82
N ILE A 74 9.81 11.98 21.64
CA ILE A 74 11.07 12.56 21.20
C ILE A 74 10.86 13.93 20.57
N ASN A 75 11.86 14.78 20.68
CA ASN A 75 11.89 16.05 19.96
C ASN A 75 12.56 15.84 18.59
N TYR A 76 11.76 15.67 17.54
CA TYR A 76 12.24 15.45 16.17
C TYR A 76 13.03 16.66 15.62
N ALA A 77 12.89 17.87 16.17
CA ALA A 77 13.64 19.04 15.70
C ALA A 77 15.13 18.97 16.02
N ILE A 78 15.50 18.24 17.07
CA ILE A 78 16.89 18.08 17.51
C ILE A 78 17.42 16.64 17.39
N THR A 79 16.56 15.68 17.05
CA THR A 79 16.94 14.28 16.87
C THR A 79 17.11 13.98 15.38
N PRO A 80 18.32 13.73 14.88
CA PRO A 80 18.52 13.36 13.48
C PRO A 80 17.84 12.03 13.13
N PRO A 81 17.22 11.89 11.93
CA PRO A 81 16.56 10.66 11.49
C PRO A 81 17.43 9.41 11.62
N GLU A 82 18.69 9.50 11.25
CA GLU A 82 19.63 8.37 11.26
C GLU A 82 19.97 7.93 12.69
N VAL A 83 20.08 8.86 13.63
CA VAL A 83 20.34 8.57 15.04
C VAL A 83 19.18 7.76 15.63
N LEU A 84 17.95 8.15 15.35
CA LEU A 84 16.79 7.44 15.85
C LEU A 84 16.66 6.03 15.24
N LEU A 85 16.91 5.90 13.94
CA LEU A 85 16.91 4.58 13.29
C LEU A 85 18.02 3.66 13.85
N GLY A 86 19.21 4.22 14.14
CA GLY A 86 20.30 3.48 14.78
C GLY A 86 19.98 3.03 16.20
N TRP A 87 19.36 3.92 16.99
CA TRP A 87 18.90 3.61 18.34
C TRP A 87 17.85 2.47 18.32
N LEU A 88 16.87 2.55 17.45
CA LEU A 88 15.84 1.50 17.31
C LEU A 88 16.44 0.17 16.85
N GLU A 89 17.38 0.21 15.90
CA GLU A 89 18.08 -1.01 15.45
C GLU A 89 18.85 -1.67 16.60
N GLY A 90 19.54 -0.88 17.44
CA GLY A 90 20.25 -1.37 18.63
C GLY A 90 19.33 -2.08 19.63
N ILE A 91 18.11 -1.56 19.82
CA ILE A 91 17.09 -2.18 20.66
C ILE A 91 16.65 -3.52 20.05
N LEU A 92 16.27 -3.51 18.77
CA LEU A 92 15.74 -4.69 18.09
C LEU A 92 16.78 -5.80 17.92
N ALA A 93 18.06 -5.46 17.79
CA ALA A 93 19.16 -6.42 17.71
C ALA A 93 19.33 -7.27 19.00
N ARG A 94 18.74 -6.86 20.12
CA ARG A 94 18.70 -7.68 21.34
C ARG A 94 17.74 -8.87 21.24
N TYR A 95 16.75 -8.77 20.36
CA TYR A 95 15.65 -9.73 20.22
C TYR A 95 15.68 -10.49 18.90
N TYR A 96 16.30 -9.91 17.86
CA TYR A 96 16.33 -10.46 16.51
C TYR A 96 17.75 -10.56 15.97
N SER A 97 18.11 -11.72 15.46
CA SER A 97 19.45 -11.97 14.89
C SER A 97 19.69 -11.23 13.57
N LYS A 98 18.62 -10.84 12.88
CA LYS A 98 18.67 -10.10 11.62
C LYS A 98 17.85 -8.82 11.74
N THR A 99 18.56 -7.70 11.80
CA THR A 99 17.97 -6.36 11.75
C THR A 99 18.56 -5.60 10.57
N ARG A 100 17.77 -4.76 9.93
CA ARG A 100 18.23 -3.92 8.81
C ARG A 100 17.60 -2.55 8.85
N ARG A 101 18.41 -1.50 8.89
CA ARG A 101 17.93 -0.14 8.67
C ARG A 101 17.54 0.06 7.21
N GLN A 102 16.31 0.45 6.99
CA GLN A 102 15.79 0.89 5.70
C GLN A 102 15.77 2.43 5.59
N GLY A 103 15.15 2.97 4.57
CA GLY A 103 15.02 4.42 4.40
C GLY A 103 14.24 5.08 5.53
N ARG A 104 13.19 4.43 6.05
CA ARG A 104 12.25 4.97 7.03
C ARG A 104 11.93 4.07 8.20
N SER A 105 12.41 2.85 8.20
CA SER A 105 12.10 1.80 9.17
C SER A 105 13.33 1.00 9.55
N VAL A 106 13.21 0.22 10.59
CA VAL A 106 14.08 -0.90 10.89
C VAL A 106 13.31 -2.18 10.64
N ARG A 107 13.80 -3.03 9.74
CA ARG A 107 13.24 -4.34 9.45
C ARG A 107 13.82 -5.39 10.35
N VAL A 108 12.98 -6.26 10.89
CA VAL A 108 13.36 -7.50 11.55
C VAL A 108 12.73 -8.68 10.84
N ASP A 109 13.47 -9.77 10.73
CA ASP A 109 12.95 -11.04 10.23
C ASP A 109 12.38 -11.82 11.43
N ALA A 110 11.08 -11.98 11.47
CA ALA A 110 10.39 -12.75 12.50
C ALA A 110 10.22 -14.22 12.08
N ASP A 111 9.65 -15.03 12.96
CA ASP A 111 9.36 -16.44 12.66
C ASP A 111 8.39 -16.58 11.47
N ASN A 112 8.39 -17.72 10.79
CA ASN A 112 7.50 -18.06 9.67
C ASN A 112 7.61 -17.17 8.42
N ASN A 113 8.81 -16.67 8.10
CA ASN A 113 9.07 -15.82 6.93
C ASN A 113 8.30 -14.49 6.90
N VAL A 114 7.88 -14.00 8.07
CA VAL A 114 7.27 -12.68 8.19
C VAL A 114 8.34 -11.67 8.57
N SER A 115 8.44 -10.58 7.83
CA SER A 115 9.26 -9.43 8.21
C SER A 115 8.37 -8.33 8.83
N ILE A 116 8.90 -7.65 9.83
CA ILE A 116 8.22 -6.50 10.44
C ILE A 116 9.06 -5.25 10.17
N ASP A 117 8.45 -4.26 9.59
CA ASP A 117 9.03 -2.93 9.38
C ASP A 117 8.57 -1.99 10.50
N ILE A 118 9.46 -1.71 11.43
CA ILE A 118 9.18 -0.82 12.55
C ILE A 118 9.58 0.60 12.15
N VAL A 119 8.61 1.51 12.08
CA VAL A 119 8.78 2.91 11.72
C VAL A 119 8.75 3.74 13.01
N PRO A 120 9.88 4.23 13.51
CA PRO A 120 9.89 5.13 14.65
C PRO A 120 9.28 6.47 14.24
N SER A 121 8.50 7.08 15.11
CA SER A 121 7.77 8.30 14.78
C SER A 121 7.65 9.23 15.97
N ALA A 122 7.46 10.53 15.69
CA ALA A 122 7.14 11.55 16.65
C ALA A 122 5.79 12.20 16.31
N ALA A 123 5.00 12.55 17.32
CA ALA A 123 3.76 13.30 17.12
C ALA A 123 4.05 14.73 16.66
N ILE A 124 3.21 15.25 15.75
CA ILE A 124 3.18 16.68 15.40
C ILE A 124 2.23 17.41 16.35
N SER A 125 1.17 16.74 16.77
CA SER A 125 0.16 17.23 17.71
C SER A 125 -0.17 16.15 18.75
N VAL A 126 -0.94 16.49 19.76
CA VAL A 126 -1.11 15.70 21.00
C VAL A 126 -2.00 14.46 20.83
N ASP A 127 -2.76 14.31 19.75
CA ASP A 127 -3.75 13.22 19.58
C ASP A 127 -3.46 12.39 18.34
N ASP A 128 -4.40 11.56 17.90
CA ASP A 128 -4.35 10.66 16.75
C ASP A 128 -4.06 11.34 15.39
N GLY A 129 -3.41 12.48 15.40
CA GLY A 129 -3.09 13.34 14.28
C GLY A 129 -1.88 12.91 13.45
N PRO A 130 -1.40 13.82 12.59
CA PRO A 130 -0.22 13.60 11.77
C PRO A 130 1.04 13.37 12.60
N LEU A 131 1.93 12.55 12.04
CA LEU A 131 3.22 12.19 12.62
C LEU A 131 4.37 12.68 11.76
N ARG A 132 5.56 12.70 12.35
CA ARG A 132 6.84 12.77 11.64
C ARG A 132 7.50 11.41 11.69
N ILE A 133 7.95 10.93 10.54
CA ILE A 133 8.76 9.71 10.42
C ILE A 133 10.12 10.06 9.82
N PRO A 134 11.18 9.34 10.19
CA PRO A 134 12.52 9.61 9.65
C PRO A 134 12.60 9.25 8.17
N ASP A 135 13.38 10.00 7.43
CA ASP A 135 13.81 9.67 6.08
C ASP A 135 15.33 9.77 6.01
N ARG A 136 16.01 8.62 6.07
CA ARG A 136 17.47 8.53 6.10
C ARG A 136 18.11 9.03 4.80
N GLU A 137 17.48 8.74 3.65
CA GLU A 137 18.03 9.11 2.35
C GLU A 137 17.98 10.62 2.14
N ALA A 138 16.87 11.24 2.50
CA ALA A 138 16.71 12.69 2.44
C ALA A 138 17.31 13.41 3.66
N ARG A 139 17.69 12.69 4.72
CA ARG A 139 18.14 13.22 6.02
C ARG A 139 17.16 14.21 6.65
N GLU A 140 15.86 13.95 6.44
CA GLU A 140 14.79 14.82 6.92
C GLU A 140 13.68 14.03 7.63
N TRP A 141 12.87 14.75 8.40
CA TRP A 141 11.63 14.22 8.94
C TRP A 141 10.50 14.52 7.97
N VAL A 142 9.78 13.47 7.54
CA VAL A 142 8.67 13.61 6.61
C VAL A 142 7.33 13.45 7.32
N PRO A 143 6.33 14.27 6.95
CA PRO A 143 5.00 14.17 7.54
C PRO A 143 4.26 12.96 6.97
N THR A 144 3.45 12.33 7.81
CA THR A 144 2.55 11.24 7.45
C THR A 144 1.35 11.19 8.38
N HIS A 145 0.27 10.54 7.98
CA HIS A 145 -0.90 10.33 8.85
C HIS A 145 -1.45 8.91 8.69
N PRO A 146 -0.79 7.87 9.26
CA PRO A 146 -1.19 6.47 9.05
C PRO A 146 -2.62 6.17 9.51
N LYS A 147 -3.07 6.71 10.65
CA LYS A 147 -4.46 6.56 11.11
C LYS A 147 -5.46 7.22 10.14
N GLY A 148 -5.13 8.39 9.58
CA GLY A 148 -5.91 9.05 8.55
C GLY A 148 -5.99 8.23 7.25
N GLN A 149 -4.88 7.61 6.84
CA GLN A 149 -4.85 6.71 5.68
C GLN A 149 -5.75 5.48 5.87
N ILE A 150 -5.74 4.87 7.07
CA ILE A 150 -6.63 3.75 7.41
C ILE A 150 -8.09 4.21 7.40
N ALA A 151 -8.38 5.35 8.02
CA ALA A 151 -9.73 5.92 8.05
C ALA A 151 -10.27 6.22 6.64
N ALA A 152 -9.46 6.84 5.78
CA ALA A 152 -9.82 7.12 4.39
C ALA A 152 -10.10 5.83 3.59
N ALA A 153 -9.26 4.79 3.74
CA ALA A 153 -9.47 3.50 3.11
C ALA A 153 -10.75 2.81 3.61
N THR A 154 -11.00 2.84 4.93
CA THR A 154 -12.19 2.28 5.56
C THR A 154 -13.47 2.96 5.06
N GLU A 155 -13.48 4.29 5.03
CA GLU A 155 -14.64 5.06 4.55
C GLU A 155 -14.88 4.83 3.05
N LYS A 156 -13.81 4.81 2.24
CA LYS A 156 -13.93 4.48 0.82
C LYS A 156 -14.48 3.07 0.61
N ASN A 157 -14.02 2.09 1.38
CA ASN A 157 -14.53 0.72 1.28
C ASN A 157 -16.01 0.63 1.66
N LYS A 158 -16.44 1.36 2.68
CA LYS A 158 -17.84 1.45 3.09
C LYS A 158 -18.72 2.08 2.01
N THR A 159 -18.31 3.24 1.48
CA THR A 159 -19.06 3.98 0.46
C THR A 159 -19.11 3.28 -0.90
N THR A 160 -18.22 2.31 -1.14
CA THR A 160 -18.21 1.46 -2.33
C THR A 160 -18.74 0.04 -2.08
N ASN A 161 -19.52 -0.18 -1.01
CA ASN A 161 -20.10 -1.48 -0.66
C ASN A 161 -19.07 -2.63 -0.58
N GLY A 162 -17.86 -2.34 -0.08
CA GLY A 162 -16.78 -3.32 0.05
C GLY A 162 -15.92 -3.53 -1.20
N TYR A 163 -16.24 -2.91 -2.32
CA TYR A 163 -15.46 -3.09 -3.56
C TYR A 163 -14.06 -2.46 -3.49
N TYR A 164 -13.86 -1.37 -2.75
CA TYR A 164 -12.58 -0.64 -2.75
C TYR A 164 -11.39 -1.53 -2.40
N VAL A 165 -11.44 -2.23 -1.26
CA VAL A 165 -10.35 -3.11 -0.81
C VAL A 165 -10.07 -4.20 -1.83
N GLN A 166 -11.10 -4.85 -2.35
CA GLN A 166 -10.96 -5.93 -3.32
C GLN A 166 -10.37 -5.42 -4.65
N VAL A 167 -10.79 -4.24 -5.11
CA VAL A 167 -10.28 -3.64 -6.35
C VAL A 167 -8.84 -3.15 -6.19
N VAL A 168 -8.46 -2.63 -5.02
CA VAL A 168 -7.05 -2.35 -4.73
C VAL A 168 -6.19 -3.62 -4.87
N LYS A 169 -6.66 -4.76 -4.36
CA LYS A 169 -5.96 -6.05 -4.52
C LYS A 169 -5.86 -6.46 -5.99
N LEU A 170 -6.96 -6.39 -6.73
CA LEU A 170 -6.98 -6.67 -8.18
C LEU A 170 -6.02 -5.77 -8.96
N MET A 171 -5.99 -4.48 -8.65
CA MET A 171 -5.10 -3.53 -9.33
C MET A 171 -3.63 -3.74 -8.97
N LYS A 172 -3.31 -4.16 -7.73
CA LYS A 172 -1.95 -4.58 -7.36
C LYS A 172 -1.55 -5.84 -8.13
N PHE A 173 -2.43 -6.82 -8.21
CA PHE A 173 -2.20 -8.04 -8.97
C PHE A 173 -1.97 -7.73 -10.47
N TRP A 174 -2.77 -6.85 -11.07
CA TRP A 174 -2.55 -6.36 -12.43
C TRP A 174 -1.18 -5.68 -12.59
N ARG A 175 -0.85 -4.73 -11.69
CA ARG A 175 0.44 -4.04 -11.70
C ARG A 175 1.63 -5.01 -11.67
N ASP A 176 1.56 -6.05 -10.86
CA ASP A 176 2.66 -7.00 -10.67
C ASP A 176 2.92 -7.86 -11.91
N GLN A 177 1.98 -7.88 -12.86
CA GLN A 177 2.12 -8.53 -14.17
C GLN A 177 2.64 -7.60 -15.26
N LEU A 178 2.82 -6.30 -15.00
CA LEU A 178 3.34 -5.36 -15.98
C LEU A 178 4.78 -5.73 -16.39
N PRO A 179 5.16 -5.45 -17.67
CA PRO A 179 6.35 -6.06 -18.28
C PRO A 179 7.66 -5.67 -17.63
N THR A 180 7.74 -4.47 -17.07
CA THR A 180 8.98 -3.96 -16.44
C THR A 180 8.70 -3.40 -15.05
N GLU A 181 9.72 -3.40 -14.18
CA GLU A 181 9.61 -2.76 -12.87
C GLU A 181 9.36 -1.25 -12.96
N GLN A 182 9.84 -0.61 -14.01
CA GLN A 182 9.60 0.81 -14.27
C GLN A 182 8.11 1.14 -14.40
N CYS A 183 7.29 0.22 -14.95
CA CYS A 183 5.84 0.39 -15.04
C CYS A 183 5.12 0.17 -13.70
N ARG A 184 5.81 -0.39 -12.69
CA ARG A 184 5.20 -0.83 -11.44
C ARG A 184 5.26 0.24 -10.38
N LEU A 185 4.22 1.04 -10.26
CA LEU A 185 4.12 2.03 -9.18
C LEU A 185 4.17 1.37 -7.80
N LYS A 186 4.75 2.08 -6.83
CA LYS A 186 4.68 1.68 -5.41
C LYS A 186 3.23 1.49 -4.97
N SER A 187 2.99 0.48 -4.15
CA SER A 187 1.64 0.05 -3.75
C SER A 187 0.77 1.19 -3.25
N TYR A 188 1.30 2.08 -2.41
CA TYR A 188 0.49 3.16 -1.86
C TYR A 188 0.11 4.24 -2.88
N ILE A 189 0.96 4.50 -3.88
CA ILE A 189 0.61 5.39 -5.01
C ILE A 189 -0.56 4.78 -5.79
N LEU A 190 -0.47 3.49 -6.12
CA LEU A 190 -1.55 2.79 -6.82
C LEU A 190 -2.85 2.76 -6.00
N GLU A 191 -2.80 2.47 -4.69
CA GLU A 191 -3.96 2.53 -3.79
C GLU A 191 -4.61 3.92 -3.82
N THR A 192 -3.81 4.99 -3.83
CA THR A 192 -4.29 6.37 -3.91
C THR A 192 -4.97 6.66 -5.25
N LEU A 193 -4.41 6.18 -6.37
CA LEU A 193 -5.04 6.29 -7.69
C LEU A 193 -6.39 5.54 -7.74
N VAL A 194 -6.46 4.34 -7.19
CA VAL A 194 -7.72 3.58 -7.05
C VAL A 194 -8.73 4.36 -6.20
N HIS A 195 -8.30 4.92 -5.07
CA HIS A 195 -9.16 5.71 -4.19
C HIS A 195 -9.83 6.88 -4.91
N GLY A 196 -9.08 7.59 -5.76
CA GLY A 196 -9.60 8.73 -6.53
C GLY A 196 -10.45 8.36 -7.74
N SER A 197 -10.39 7.11 -8.22
CA SER A 197 -10.94 6.72 -9.53
C SER A 197 -12.09 5.70 -9.48
N ILE A 198 -12.28 4.96 -8.38
CA ILE A 198 -13.21 3.83 -8.32
C ILE A 198 -14.70 4.21 -8.50
N GLY A 199 -15.11 5.41 -8.09
CA GLY A 199 -16.51 5.83 -8.15
C GLY A 199 -17.44 4.98 -7.28
N TYR A 200 -18.64 4.68 -7.80
CA TYR A 200 -19.68 3.86 -7.15
C TYR A 200 -19.99 2.64 -8.03
N PRO A 201 -19.20 1.59 -7.96
CA PRO A 201 -19.34 0.42 -8.82
C PRO A 201 -20.51 -0.49 -8.38
N SER A 202 -21.10 -1.21 -9.34
CA SER A 202 -22.10 -2.27 -9.10
C SER A 202 -21.49 -3.68 -9.07
N SER A 203 -20.27 -3.83 -9.56
CA SER A 203 -19.55 -5.11 -9.62
C SER A 203 -18.04 -4.90 -9.64
N HIS A 204 -17.25 -5.98 -9.48
CA HIS A 204 -15.80 -5.92 -9.63
C HIS A 204 -15.39 -5.47 -11.05
N ALA A 205 -16.08 -5.99 -12.06
CA ALA A 205 -15.81 -5.64 -13.46
C ALA A 205 -16.01 -4.14 -13.71
N THR A 206 -17.14 -3.58 -13.27
CA THR A 206 -17.39 -2.13 -13.38
C THR A 206 -16.40 -1.32 -12.55
N ALA A 207 -16.01 -1.79 -11.38
CA ALA A 207 -15.03 -1.12 -10.54
C ALA A 207 -13.65 -1.05 -11.20
N VAL A 208 -13.16 -2.15 -11.78
CA VAL A 208 -11.88 -2.18 -12.49
C VAL A 208 -11.91 -1.25 -13.70
N VAL A 209 -12.99 -1.27 -14.49
CA VAL A 209 -13.14 -0.35 -15.62
C VAL A 209 -13.14 1.10 -15.14
N ASN A 210 -13.93 1.42 -14.12
CA ASN A 210 -13.97 2.80 -13.55
C ASN A 210 -12.60 3.28 -13.11
N VAL A 211 -11.80 2.40 -12.47
CA VAL A 211 -10.45 2.74 -12.00
C VAL A 211 -9.52 3.01 -13.17
N LEU A 212 -9.44 2.09 -14.15
CA LEU A 212 -8.53 2.24 -15.27
C LEU A 212 -8.89 3.46 -16.14
N GLU A 213 -10.18 3.64 -16.47
CA GLU A 213 -10.64 4.81 -17.22
C GLU A 213 -10.52 6.11 -16.41
N GLY A 214 -10.77 6.05 -15.09
CA GLY A 214 -10.60 7.18 -14.19
C GLY A 214 -9.16 7.65 -14.11
N ILE A 215 -8.20 6.72 -14.00
CA ILE A 215 -6.77 7.04 -14.04
C ILE A 215 -6.39 7.62 -15.40
N GLU A 216 -6.81 7.01 -16.52
CA GLU A 216 -6.54 7.54 -17.86
C GLU A 216 -7.14 8.94 -18.04
N ARG A 217 -8.35 9.19 -17.61
CA ARG A 217 -9.02 10.49 -17.71
C ARG A 217 -8.32 11.58 -16.88
N LEU A 218 -7.89 11.25 -15.66
CA LEU A 218 -7.27 12.21 -14.74
C LEU A 218 -5.81 12.50 -15.07
N TYR A 219 -5.10 11.48 -15.55
CA TYR A 219 -3.64 11.54 -15.65
C TYR A 219 -3.08 11.20 -17.04
N GLY A 220 -3.93 10.90 -18.03
CA GLY A 220 -3.51 10.50 -19.38
C GLY A 220 -2.61 11.53 -20.09
N ASN A 221 -2.81 12.81 -19.81
CA ASN A 221 -1.99 13.89 -20.36
C ASN A 221 -0.52 13.84 -19.90
N TYR A 222 -0.25 13.25 -18.74
CA TYR A 222 1.12 13.12 -18.19
C TYR A 222 1.97 12.06 -18.89
N ARG A 223 1.38 11.21 -19.76
CA ARG A 223 2.11 10.15 -20.48
C ARG A 223 3.29 10.69 -21.32
N ASN A 224 3.11 11.84 -21.92
CA ASN A 224 4.08 12.42 -22.85
C ASN A 224 4.72 13.73 -22.31
N THR A 225 4.56 13.97 -21.01
CA THR A 225 5.15 15.14 -20.35
C THR A 225 6.36 14.72 -19.51
N ASN A 226 7.31 15.62 -19.34
CA ASN A 226 8.43 15.39 -18.42
C ASN A 226 8.08 15.85 -17.00
N THR A 227 6.85 15.54 -16.55
CA THR A 227 6.34 15.93 -15.22
C THR A 227 5.56 14.81 -14.58
N VAL A 228 5.49 14.83 -13.26
CA VAL A 228 4.65 13.93 -12.45
C VAL A 228 3.50 14.74 -11.86
N PRO A 229 2.25 14.24 -11.92
CA PRO A 229 1.13 14.93 -11.30
C PRO A 229 1.27 15.00 -9.78
N LEU A 230 0.63 16.00 -9.17
CA LEU A 230 0.38 15.99 -7.74
C LEU A 230 -0.70 14.93 -7.45
N ILE A 231 -0.33 13.95 -6.60
CA ILE A 231 -1.25 12.90 -6.14
C ILE A 231 -1.35 13.04 -4.63
N SER A 232 -2.42 13.66 -4.15
CA SER A 232 -2.64 13.92 -2.73
C SER A 232 -2.95 12.63 -1.97
N ASP A 233 -2.34 12.47 -0.79
CA ASP A 233 -2.65 11.39 0.15
C ASP A 233 -4.10 11.56 0.65
N PRO A 234 -4.98 10.55 0.50
CA PRO A 234 -6.37 10.64 0.93
C PRO A 234 -6.55 10.77 2.45
N GLY A 235 -5.56 10.32 3.23
CA GLY A 235 -5.56 10.47 4.70
C GLY A 235 -4.83 11.72 5.20
N TYR A 236 -4.10 12.43 4.30
CA TYR A 236 -3.37 13.65 4.64
C TYR A 236 -3.10 14.51 3.40
N SER A 237 -4.09 15.25 2.96
CA SER A 237 -4.17 15.91 1.65
C SER A 237 -3.01 16.85 1.30
N THR A 238 -2.27 17.36 2.31
CA THR A 238 -1.09 18.20 2.10
C THR A 238 0.15 17.41 1.63
N VAL A 239 0.11 16.08 1.70
CA VAL A 239 1.21 15.20 1.29
C VAL A 239 1.00 14.74 -0.16
N ASN A 240 2.02 14.95 -1.00
CA ASN A 240 2.08 14.38 -2.34
C ASN A 240 2.75 12.99 -2.28
N VAL A 241 1.98 11.93 -2.51
CA VAL A 241 2.50 10.54 -2.47
C VAL A 241 3.42 10.22 -3.64
N ALA A 242 3.34 10.99 -4.73
CA ALA A 242 4.17 10.85 -5.93
C ALA A 242 5.45 11.71 -5.91
N LYS A 243 5.77 12.40 -4.80
CA LYS A 243 6.92 13.33 -4.70
C LYS A 243 8.26 12.74 -5.18
N ARG A 244 8.45 11.41 -5.04
CA ARG A 244 9.69 10.70 -5.41
C ARG A 244 9.58 9.89 -6.70
N LEU A 245 8.44 9.95 -7.38
CA LEU A 245 8.25 9.26 -8.65
C LEU A 245 8.93 10.07 -9.76
N THR A 246 9.63 9.38 -10.65
CA THR A 246 10.22 10.06 -11.82
C THR A 246 9.19 10.22 -12.93
N PRO A 247 9.31 11.25 -13.79
CA PRO A 247 8.46 11.39 -14.98
C PRO A 247 8.48 10.14 -15.87
N SER A 248 9.65 9.51 -16.01
CA SER A 248 9.82 8.30 -16.82
C SER A 248 9.02 7.13 -16.27
N ASP A 249 9.05 6.89 -14.94
CA ASP A 249 8.30 5.80 -14.31
C ASP A 249 6.79 6.03 -14.42
N PHE A 250 6.35 7.29 -14.22
CA PHE A 250 4.94 7.62 -14.36
C PHE A 250 4.44 7.48 -15.80
N SER A 251 5.23 7.94 -16.77
CA SER A 251 4.95 7.79 -18.20
C SER A 251 4.85 6.31 -18.60
N ALA A 252 5.80 5.48 -18.14
CA ALA A 252 5.80 4.04 -18.37
C ALA A 252 4.53 3.37 -17.81
N PHE A 253 4.15 3.68 -16.57
CA PHE A 253 2.89 3.20 -15.99
C PHE A 253 1.67 3.64 -16.80
N MET A 254 1.57 4.91 -17.17
CA MET A 254 0.44 5.43 -17.94
C MET A 254 0.33 4.82 -19.35
N SER A 255 1.44 4.34 -19.91
CA SER A 255 1.43 3.64 -21.19
C SER A 255 0.75 2.27 -21.11
N GLU A 256 0.77 1.63 -19.95
CA GLU A 256 0.07 0.38 -19.67
C GLU A 256 -1.41 0.58 -19.30
N VAL A 257 -1.77 1.71 -18.70
CA VAL A 257 -3.15 2.00 -18.28
C VAL A 257 -4.11 2.10 -19.46
N ARG A 258 -3.73 2.79 -20.55
CA ARG A 258 -4.61 2.98 -21.71
C ARG A 258 -5.06 1.69 -22.39
N PRO A 259 -4.16 0.76 -22.77
CA PRO A 259 -4.57 -0.49 -23.38
C PRO A 259 -5.37 -1.36 -22.40
N ALA A 260 -4.99 -1.38 -21.11
CA ALA A 260 -5.75 -2.11 -20.10
C ALA A 260 -7.18 -1.57 -19.94
N ALA A 261 -7.37 -0.25 -19.93
CA ALA A 261 -8.69 0.38 -19.86
C ALA A 261 -9.56 0.02 -21.08
N ALA A 262 -8.99 0.08 -22.29
CA ALA A 262 -9.72 -0.26 -23.51
C ALA A 262 -10.13 -1.76 -23.51
N THR A 263 -9.21 -2.66 -23.14
CA THR A 263 -9.48 -4.09 -23.06
C THR A 263 -10.53 -4.41 -21.99
N ALA A 264 -10.42 -3.82 -20.80
CA ALA A 264 -11.39 -4.00 -19.72
C ALA A 264 -12.80 -3.49 -20.12
N ARG A 265 -12.88 -2.36 -20.81
CA ARG A 265 -14.15 -1.83 -21.35
C ARG A 265 -14.77 -2.80 -22.37
N MET A 266 -13.96 -3.31 -23.30
CA MET A 266 -14.41 -4.32 -24.27
C MET A 266 -14.90 -5.59 -23.57
N ALA A 267 -14.16 -6.09 -22.58
CA ALA A 267 -14.54 -7.27 -21.81
C ALA A 267 -15.89 -7.08 -21.11
N LEU A 268 -16.10 -5.91 -20.48
CA LEU A 268 -17.36 -5.60 -19.80
C LEU A 268 -18.54 -5.52 -20.78
N SER A 269 -18.37 -4.94 -21.97
CA SER A 269 -19.43 -4.80 -22.98
C SER A 269 -19.71 -6.06 -23.80
N THR A 270 -18.80 -7.03 -23.81
CA THR A 270 -18.96 -8.32 -24.51
C THR A 270 -20.07 -9.15 -23.87
N THR A 271 -20.99 -9.70 -24.67
CA THR A 271 -22.14 -10.50 -24.22
C THR A 271 -21.83 -12.00 -24.12
N ASP A 272 -20.88 -12.49 -24.92
CA ASP A 272 -20.40 -13.87 -24.83
C ASP A 272 -19.42 -14.04 -23.65
N ALA A 273 -19.67 -15.04 -22.82
CA ALA A 273 -18.94 -15.24 -21.58
C ALA A 273 -17.47 -15.63 -21.82
N GLU A 274 -17.21 -16.50 -22.81
CA GLU A 274 -15.83 -16.95 -23.06
C GLU A 274 -15.02 -15.87 -23.76
N ALA A 275 -15.60 -15.17 -24.70
CA ALA A 275 -14.97 -14.01 -25.33
C ALA A 275 -14.64 -12.92 -24.28
N SER A 276 -15.56 -12.67 -23.33
CA SER A 276 -15.31 -11.76 -22.21
C SER A 276 -14.17 -12.25 -21.31
N ARG A 277 -14.12 -13.57 -20.96
CA ARG A 277 -13.00 -14.16 -20.20
C ARG A 277 -11.67 -13.99 -20.91
N MET A 278 -11.63 -14.21 -22.23
CA MET A 278 -10.40 -14.03 -23.02
C MET A 278 -9.88 -12.59 -22.92
N LEU A 279 -10.75 -11.60 -22.95
CA LEU A 279 -10.36 -10.19 -22.79
C LEU A 279 -9.91 -9.88 -21.35
N TRP A 280 -10.59 -10.38 -20.32
CA TRP A 280 -10.14 -10.22 -18.94
C TRP A 280 -8.82 -10.94 -18.67
N ARG A 281 -8.52 -12.06 -19.35
CA ARG A 281 -7.20 -12.71 -19.31
C ARG A 281 -6.09 -11.84 -19.91
N GLN A 282 -6.38 -10.95 -20.84
CA GLN A 282 -5.41 -9.97 -21.31
C GLN A 282 -5.10 -8.91 -20.25
N VAL A 283 -6.04 -8.62 -19.36
CA VAL A 283 -5.83 -7.67 -18.24
C VAL A 283 -5.16 -8.36 -17.05
N PHE A 284 -5.68 -9.52 -16.60
CA PHE A 284 -5.27 -10.17 -15.35
C PHE A 284 -4.42 -11.45 -15.55
N GLY A 285 -4.00 -11.74 -16.77
CA GLY A 285 -3.24 -12.93 -17.05
C GLY A 285 -4.07 -14.21 -17.14
N SER A 286 -3.41 -15.32 -17.47
CA SER A 286 -4.05 -16.61 -17.75
C SER A 286 -4.75 -17.28 -16.55
N THR A 287 -4.57 -16.75 -15.35
CA THR A 287 -5.22 -17.25 -14.12
C THR A 287 -6.67 -16.81 -13.98
N PHE A 288 -7.09 -15.75 -14.69
CA PHE A 288 -8.47 -15.29 -14.65
C PHE A 288 -9.43 -16.32 -15.26
N GLY A 289 -10.48 -16.69 -14.53
CA GLY A 289 -11.52 -17.63 -14.98
C GLY A 289 -11.03 -19.08 -15.13
N LYS A 290 -10.09 -19.50 -14.26
CA LYS A 290 -9.67 -20.88 -14.07
C LYS A 290 -10.32 -21.49 -12.85
#